data_d3163e6c876566f73732cd0904089147
#
_entry.id   d3163e6c876566f73732cd0904089147
#
_cell.length_a   1.000
_cell.length_b   1.000
_cell.length_c   1.000
_cell.angle_alpha   90.00
_cell.angle_beta   90.00
_cell.angle_gamma   90.00
#
_symmetry.space_group_name_H-M   'P 1'
#
loop_
_entity.id
_entity.type
_entity.pdbx_description
1 polymer ?
#
loop_
_entity_poly.entity_id
_entity_poly.type
_entity_poly.pdbx_seq_one_letter_code
_entity_poly.pdbx_strand_id
1 'polypeptide(L)'
;MKKLKRIAALTLAAACAATVFAGAAFTDQSAIKVDSKVLDTLTEKNVIKGYEDGSFQPDKTVSRAEMAKMIYVLRTNGGTDATTYAVKMSTDFNDVNNHWASGYIKYCYAYGIVAGKSSTVFAPDAPVTTVEAAKMLLVYSGVDAAQSGLTGAQWRANTMKLADQDGLLKGVEADIDAPLPRQYAAQMIYNELAYSL
;
A
#
# COMPACT_ATOMS: atom_id res chain seq x y z
N MET A 1 -3.01 -40.49 57.51
CA MET A 1 -3.73 -39.38 56.84
C MET A 1 -2.73 -38.52 56.09
N LYS A 2 -2.56 -38.75 54.78
CA LYS A 2 -1.57 -38.03 53.92
C LYS A 2 -2.32 -36.96 53.14
N LYS A 3 -2.01 -35.68 53.42
CA LYS A 3 -2.55 -34.53 52.67
C LYS A 3 -1.87 -34.37 51.32
N LEU A 4 -2.61 -34.59 50.25
CA LEU A 4 -2.14 -34.33 48.88
C LEU A 4 -2.17 -32.82 48.63
N LYS A 5 -1.01 -32.20 48.42
CA LYS A 5 -0.89 -30.82 47.92
C LYS A 5 -1.10 -30.82 46.42
N ARG A 6 -2.18 -30.21 45.96
CA ARG A 6 -2.42 -29.91 44.54
C ARG A 6 -1.59 -28.68 44.17
N ILE A 7 -0.59 -28.87 43.32
CA ILE A 7 0.15 -27.78 42.68
C ILE A 7 -0.66 -27.39 41.45
N ALA A 8 -1.28 -26.23 41.48
CA ALA A 8 -1.89 -25.62 40.29
C ALA A 8 -0.78 -24.98 39.46
N ALA A 9 -0.48 -25.57 38.29
CA ALA A 9 0.39 -24.95 37.31
C ALA A 9 -0.39 -23.83 36.61
N LEU A 10 -0.03 -22.60 36.92
CA LEU A 10 -0.53 -21.41 36.21
C LEU A 10 0.25 -21.31 34.92
N THR A 11 -0.32 -21.74 33.81
CA THR A 11 0.23 -21.46 32.48
C THR A 11 -0.08 -20.00 32.15
N LEU A 12 0.94 -19.14 32.30
CA LEU A 12 0.91 -17.76 31.85
C LEU A 12 1.03 -17.77 30.33
N ALA A 13 -0.08 -17.69 29.62
CA ALA A 13 -0.10 -17.41 28.20
C ALA A 13 0.35 -15.96 28.01
N ALA A 14 1.63 -15.77 27.68
CA ALA A 14 2.15 -14.49 27.26
C ALA A 14 1.54 -14.18 25.88
N ALA A 15 0.45 -13.43 25.86
CA ALA A 15 0.02 -12.74 24.66
C ALA A 15 1.05 -11.65 24.36
N CYS A 16 2.01 -11.95 23.50
CA CYS A 16 2.87 -10.93 22.89
C CYS A 16 1.98 -10.07 22.00
N ALA A 17 1.35 -9.05 22.57
CA ALA A 17 0.90 -7.91 21.83
C ALA A 17 2.16 -7.25 21.29
N ALA A 18 2.47 -7.48 20.01
CA ALA A 18 3.49 -6.74 19.31
C ALA A 18 3.02 -5.28 19.19
N THR A 19 3.29 -4.50 20.21
CA THR A 19 3.22 -3.05 20.13
C THR A 19 4.39 -2.64 19.23
N VAL A 20 4.10 -2.39 17.96
CA VAL A 20 5.07 -1.77 17.07
C VAL A 20 5.27 -0.35 17.58
N PHE A 21 6.33 -0.14 18.32
CA PHE A 21 6.75 1.19 18.75
C PHE A 21 7.15 1.97 17.48
N ALA A 22 6.61 3.16 17.32
CA ALA A 22 7.18 4.15 16.41
C ALA A 22 8.66 4.32 16.79
N GLY A 23 9.57 3.97 15.86
CA GLY A 23 11.02 4.05 16.08
C GLY A 23 11.76 2.73 16.27
N ALA A 24 11.11 1.55 16.25
CA ALA A 24 11.84 0.29 16.22
C ALA A 24 12.38 0.05 14.79
N ALA A 25 13.72 -0.05 14.67
CA ALA A 25 14.35 -0.36 13.39
C ALA A 25 13.89 -1.74 12.88
N PHE A 26 13.63 -1.85 11.58
CA PHE A 26 13.32 -3.13 10.95
C PHE A 26 14.55 -4.06 11.02
N THR A 27 14.32 -5.37 11.08
CA THR A 27 15.41 -6.36 11.15
C THR A 27 16.32 -6.33 9.92
N ASP A 28 15.82 -5.86 8.79
CA ASP A 28 16.50 -5.69 7.51
C ASP A 28 16.83 -4.22 7.18
N GLN A 29 17.01 -3.37 8.19
CA GLN A 29 17.27 -1.94 8.05
C GLN A 29 18.43 -1.63 7.10
N SER A 30 19.48 -2.47 7.07
CA SER A 30 20.66 -2.27 6.21
C SER A 30 20.37 -2.42 4.71
N ALA A 31 19.25 -3.06 4.32
CA ALA A 31 18.81 -3.21 2.94
C ALA A 31 17.89 -2.07 2.48
N ILE A 32 17.43 -1.24 3.40
CA ILE A 32 16.52 -0.11 3.12
C ILE A 32 17.34 1.07 2.58
N LYS A 33 16.99 1.56 1.40
CA LYS A 33 17.68 2.66 0.70
C LYS A 33 16.98 4.01 0.88
N VAL A 34 15.68 3.98 1.22
CA VAL A 34 14.92 5.21 1.46
C VAL A 34 15.21 5.77 2.85
N ASP A 35 15.01 7.08 3.05
CA ASP A 35 15.21 7.72 4.34
C ASP A 35 14.28 7.10 5.40
N SER A 36 14.79 6.92 6.62
CA SER A 36 14.01 6.36 7.74
C SER A 36 12.72 7.15 7.99
N LYS A 37 12.76 8.47 7.82
CA LYS A 37 11.61 9.36 7.97
C LYS A 37 10.42 8.95 7.06
N VAL A 38 10.71 8.39 5.88
CA VAL A 38 9.68 7.86 4.97
C VAL A 38 8.90 6.74 5.66
N LEU A 39 9.61 5.76 6.21
CA LEU A 39 9.00 4.59 6.84
C LEU A 39 8.34 4.97 8.17
N ASP A 40 8.98 5.81 8.98
CA ASP A 40 8.43 6.29 10.25
C ASP A 40 7.09 6.99 10.03
N THR A 41 7.03 7.94 9.08
CA THR A 41 5.81 8.69 8.75
C THR A 41 4.69 7.76 8.28
N LEU A 42 4.99 6.80 7.40
CA LEU A 42 3.96 5.93 6.84
C LEU A 42 3.52 4.83 7.82
N THR A 43 4.40 4.44 8.74
CA THR A 43 4.06 3.52 9.83
C THR A 43 3.13 4.21 10.84
N GLU A 44 3.45 5.44 11.24
CA GLU A 44 2.59 6.26 12.11
C GLU A 44 1.19 6.44 11.52
N LYS A 45 1.10 6.63 10.21
CA LYS A 45 -0.16 6.73 9.47
C LYS A 45 -0.84 5.39 9.18
N ASN A 46 -0.30 4.26 9.65
CA ASN A 46 -0.76 2.90 9.36
C ASN A 46 -0.77 2.50 7.87
N VAL A 47 -0.16 3.29 7.00
CA VAL A 47 -0.10 3.01 5.55
C VAL A 47 0.76 1.78 5.26
N ILE A 48 1.87 1.66 5.99
CA ILE A 48 2.74 0.48 5.94
C ILE A 48 2.90 -0.13 7.33
N LYS A 49 3.19 -1.44 7.37
CA LYS A 49 3.54 -2.17 8.58
C LYS A 49 4.67 -3.13 8.26
N GLY A 50 5.52 -3.42 9.25
CA GLY A 50 6.47 -4.53 9.16
C GLY A 50 5.75 -5.88 9.10
N TYR A 51 6.49 -6.91 8.71
CA TYR A 51 6.05 -8.29 8.76
C TYR A 51 6.21 -8.86 10.18
N GLU A 52 5.63 -10.04 10.44
CA GLU A 52 5.65 -10.70 11.77
C GLU A 52 7.08 -11.00 12.26
N ASP A 53 8.03 -11.20 11.33
CA ASP A 53 9.46 -11.38 11.61
C ASP A 53 10.21 -10.07 11.93
N GLY A 54 9.50 -8.94 11.93
CA GLY A 54 10.05 -7.61 12.17
C GLY A 54 10.73 -7.00 10.94
N SER A 55 10.70 -7.66 9.77
CA SER A 55 11.28 -7.13 8.54
C SER A 55 10.35 -6.13 7.84
N PHE A 56 10.93 -5.27 6.99
CA PHE A 56 10.20 -4.41 6.06
C PHE A 56 10.10 -5.01 4.66
N GLN A 57 11.06 -5.83 4.26
CA GLN A 57 11.22 -6.43 2.93
C GLN A 57 11.27 -5.36 1.81
N PRO A 58 12.30 -4.49 1.80
CA PRO A 58 12.35 -3.32 0.94
C PRO A 58 12.30 -3.62 -0.56
N ASP A 59 12.90 -4.72 -0.99
CA ASP A 59 13.00 -5.11 -2.40
C ASP A 59 11.85 -6.03 -2.86
N LYS A 60 10.96 -6.44 -1.94
CA LYS A 60 9.76 -7.19 -2.31
C LYS A 60 8.86 -6.32 -3.19
N THR A 61 8.39 -6.88 -4.30
CA THR A 61 7.48 -6.15 -5.19
C THR A 61 6.09 -6.00 -4.57
N VAL A 62 5.49 -4.82 -4.77
CA VAL A 62 4.13 -4.53 -4.29
C VAL A 62 3.12 -5.01 -5.33
N SER A 63 2.09 -5.73 -4.89
CA SER A 63 0.98 -6.09 -5.77
C SER A 63 0.03 -4.91 -5.99
N ARG A 64 -0.78 -4.98 -7.05
CA ARG A 64 -1.80 -3.98 -7.34
C ARG A 64 -2.85 -3.88 -6.22
N ALA A 65 -3.15 -4.99 -5.57
CA ALA A 65 -4.03 -5.04 -4.39
C ALA A 65 -3.42 -4.36 -3.17
N GLU A 66 -2.13 -4.59 -2.90
CA GLU A 66 -1.41 -3.93 -1.81
C GLU A 66 -1.32 -2.42 -2.04
N MET A 67 -1.05 -1.97 -3.26
CA MET A 67 -1.03 -0.55 -3.60
C MET A 67 -2.41 0.10 -3.39
N ALA A 68 -3.49 -0.54 -3.82
CA ALA A 68 -4.85 -0.06 -3.58
C ALA A 68 -5.17 0.04 -2.08
N LYS A 69 -4.73 -0.92 -1.26
CA LYS A 69 -4.86 -0.86 0.20
C LYS A 69 -4.07 0.30 0.79
N MET A 70 -2.82 0.52 0.39
CA MET A 70 -2.00 1.63 0.88
C MET A 70 -2.67 2.99 0.60
N ILE A 71 -3.18 3.19 -0.62
CA ILE A 71 -3.89 4.41 -1.00
C ILE A 71 -5.20 4.58 -0.23
N TYR A 72 -5.95 3.48 -0.03
CA TYR A 72 -7.17 3.51 0.79
C TYR A 72 -6.86 3.98 2.23
N VAL A 73 -5.85 3.38 2.87
CA VAL A 73 -5.45 3.74 4.24
C VAL A 73 -5.00 5.19 4.31
N LEU A 74 -4.24 5.66 3.32
CA LEU A 74 -3.84 7.05 3.19
C LEU A 74 -5.05 7.98 3.11
N ARG A 75 -6.01 7.68 2.23
CA ARG A 75 -7.21 8.49 1.99
C ARG A 75 -8.17 8.51 3.18
N THR A 76 -8.20 7.44 3.97
CA THR A 76 -9.07 7.32 5.16
C THR A 76 -8.35 7.69 6.45
N ASN A 77 -7.19 8.34 6.37
CA ASN A 77 -6.39 8.78 7.50
C ASN A 77 -6.10 7.65 8.51
N GLY A 78 -5.60 6.54 8.01
CA GLY A 78 -5.21 5.38 8.82
C GLY A 78 -6.29 4.30 8.99
N GLY A 79 -7.46 4.46 8.36
CA GLY A 79 -8.53 3.45 8.36
C GLY A 79 -8.09 2.17 7.65
N THR A 80 -8.26 1.02 8.30
CA THR A 80 -7.83 -0.28 7.75
C THR A 80 -8.98 -1.22 7.43
N ASP A 81 -10.22 -0.86 7.78
CA ASP A 81 -11.40 -1.68 7.50
C ASP A 81 -12.14 -1.19 6.25
N ALA A 82 -12.14 -2.02 5.21
CA ALA A 82 -12.84 -1.78 3.95
C ALA A 82 -14.01 -2.78 3.71
N THR A 83 -14.42 -3.54 4.71
CA THR A 83 -15.46 -4.59 4.58
C THR A 83 -16.81 -4.03 4.09
N THR A 84 -17.18 -2.85 4.56
CA THR A 84 -18.40 -2.15 4.09
C THR A 84 -18.37 -1.91 2.58
N TYR A 85 -17.22 -1.53 2.03
CA TYR A 85 -17.07 -1.28 0.59
C TYR A 85 -17.03 -2.56 -0.23
N ALA A 86 -16.53 -3.67 0.34
CA ALA A 86 -16.60 -4.98 -0.31
C ALA A 86 -18.03 -5.41 -0.61
N VAL A 87 -18.97 -5.05 0.27
CA VAL A 87 -20.40 -5.41 0.14
C VAL A 87 -21.19 -4.35 -0.64
N LYS A 88 -20.99 -3.07 -0.34
CA LYS A 88 -21.84 -1.98 -0.87
C LYS A 88 -21.40 -1.44 -2.22
N MET A 89 -20.15 -1.66 -2.63
CA MET A 89 -19.62 -1.20 -3.91
C MET A 89 -19.48 -2.34 -4.89
N SER A 90 -19.62 -2.05 -6.17
CA SER A 90 -19.44 -3.00 -7.26
C SER A 90 -18.30 -2.58 -8.19
N THR A 91 -17.78 -3.52 -8.94
CA THR A 91 -16.86 -3.31 -10.07
C THR A 91 -17.25 -4.29 -11.17
N ASP A 92 -16.81 -4.00 -12.39
CA ASP A 92 -16.93 -4.94 -13.52
C ASP A 92 -15.84 -6.03 -13.50
N PHE A 93 -14.92 -5.98 -12.52
CA PHE A 93 -13.81 -6.93 -12.43
C PHE A 93 -14.24 -8.28 -11.85
N ASN A 94 -14.03 -9.34 -12.61
CA ASN A 94 -14.45 -10.70 -12.25
C ASN A 94 -13.54 -11.33 -11.17
N ASP A 95 -12.31 -10.82 -11.01
CA ASP A 95 -11.24 -11.35 -10.16
C ASP A 95 -11.12 -10.65 -8.79
N VAL A 96 -12.09 -9.76 -8.45
CA VAL A 96 -12.00 -8.94 -7.23
C VAL A 96 -12.92 -9.43 -6.11
N ASN A 97 -14.10 -9.98 -6.43
CA ASN A 97 -15.17 -10.19 -5.46
C ASN A 97 -14.80 -11.11 -4.28
N ASN A 98 -14.01 -12.16 -4.50
CA ASN A 98 -13.56 -13.10 -3.48
C ASN A 98 -12.12 -12.84 -3.01
N HIS A 99 -11.53 -11.74 -3.43
CA HIS A 99 -10.17 -11.38 -3.06
C HIS A 99 -10.14 -10.65 -1.72
N TRP A 100 -9.10 -10.88 -0.89
CA TRP A 100 -8.94 -10.22 0.41
C TRP A 100 -8.99 -8.68 0.32
N ALA A 101 -8.52 -8.12 -0.78
CA ALA A 101 -8.49 -6.67 -1.02
C ALA A 101 -9.76 -6.14 -1.70
N SER A 102 -10.83 -6.92 -1.83
CA SER A 102 -12.05 -6.54 -2.55
C SER A 102 -12.56 -5.14 -2.17
N GLY A 103 -12.68 -4.86 -0.88
CA GLY A 103 -13.16 -3.56 -0.40
C GLY A 103 -12.25 -2.39 -0.76
N TYR A 104 -10.95 -2.56 -0.64
CA TYR A 104 -9.96 -1.54 -1.01
C TYR A 104 -9.98 -1.24 -2.50
N ILE A 105 -10.04 -2.28 -3.33
CA ILE A 105 -10.07 -2.15 -4.79
C ILE A 105 -11.37 -1.49 -5.25
N LYS A 106 -12.52 -1.94 -4.73
CA LYS A 106 -13.82 -1.36 -5.07
C LYS A 106 -13.92 0.11 -4.67
N TYR A 107 -13.40 0.45 -3.49
CA TYR A 107 -13.29 1.84 -3.06
C TYR A 107 -12.45 2.66 -4.03
N CYS A 108 -11.21 2.25 -4.29
CA CYS A 108 -10.33 2.97 -5.19
C CYS A 108 -10.88 3.06 -6.63
N TYR A 109 -11.59 2.04 -7.09
CA TYR A 109 -12.27 2.03 -8.40
C TYR A 109 -13.40 3.06 -8.46
N ALA A 110 -14.24 3.14 -7.43
CA ALA A 110 -15.33 4.10 -7.35
C ALA A 110 -14.86 5.57 -7.35
N TYR A 111 -13.65 5.82 -6.87
CA TYR A 111 -13.01 7.14 -6.94
C TYR A 111 -12.10 7.34 -8.17
N GLY A 112 -12.10 6.40 -9.12
CA GLY A 112 -11.28 6.48 -10.34
C GLY A 112 -9.78 6.30 -10.13
N ILE A 113 -9.33 6.01 -8.89
CA ILE A 113 -7.91 5.90 -8.52
C ILE A 113 -7.26 4.69 -9.21
N VAL A 114 -7.98 3.59 -9.33
CA VAL A 114 -7.51 2.38 -10.00
C VAL A 114 -8.31 2.09 -11.25
N ALA A 115 -7.63 1.51 -12.23
CA ALA A 115 -8.23 0.96 -13.44
C ALA A 115 -7.83 -0.51 -13.60
N GLY A 116 -8.61 -1.29 -14.36
CA GLY A 116 -8.28 -2.67 -14.69
C GLY A 116 -7.15 -2.78 -15.72
N LYS A 117 -6.61 -3.98 -15.83
CA LYS A 117 -5.77 -4.38 -16.98
C LYS A 117 -6.63 -4.56 -18.25
N SER A 118 -7.92 -4.83 -18.05
CA SER A 118 -8.98 -4.81 -19.07
C SER A 118 -10.28 -4.31 -18.44
N SER A 119 -11.37 -4.30 -19.22
CA SER A 119 -12.69 -3.92 -18.72
C SER A 119 -13.21 -4.86 -17.61
N THR A 120 -12.75 -6.11 -17.55
CA THR A 120 -13.27 -7.13 -16.62
C THR A 120 -12.20 -7.75 -15.70
N VAL A 121 -10.93 -7.35 -15.82
CA VAL A 121 -9.82 -7.91 -15.05
C VAL A 121 -9.04 -6.80 -14.37
N PHE A 122 -8.91 -6.88 -13.05
CA PHE A 122 -8.06 -5.98 -12.25
C PHE A 122 -6.62 -6.52 -12.10
N ALA A 123 -6.47 -7.84 -12.00
CA ALA A 123 -5.24 -8.57 -11.68
C ALA A 123 -4.66 -8.17 -10.31
N PRO A 124 -5.36 -8.45 -9.19
CA PRO A 124 -5.00 -7.98 -7.85
C PRO A 124 -3.62 -8.44 -7.37
N ASP A 125 -3.23 -9.68 -7.66
CA ASP A 125 -1.97 -10.27 -7.23
C ASP A 125 -0.79 -9.97 -8.17
N ALA A 126 -1.07 -9.39 -9.35
CA ALA A 126 0.00 -8.97 -10.24
C ALA A 126 0.80 -7.82 -9.62
N PRO A 127 2.13 -7.77 -9.82
CA PRO A 127 2.92 -6.64 -9.38
C PRO A 127 2.44 -5.34 -10.04
N VAL A 128 2.38 -4.26 -9.25
CA VAL A 128 2.19 -2.91 -9.80
C VAL A 128 3.50 -2.42 -10.39
N THR A 129 3.46 -1.79 -11.56
CA THR A 129 4.66 -1.13 -12.11
C THR A 129 4.79 0.29 -11.56
N THR A 130 6.00 0.87 -11.66
CA THR A 130 6.27 2.25 -11.20
C THR A 130 5.31 3.25 -11.85
N VAL A 131 5.10 3.16 -13.17
CA VAL A 131 4.19 4.07 -13.87
C VAL A 131 2.72 3.86 -13.49
N GLU A 132 2.30 2.63 -13.19
CA GLU A 132 0.94 2.36 -12.71
C GLU A 132 0.71 2.94 -11.31
N ALA A 133 1.69 2.77 -10.40
CA ALA A 133 1.64 3.36 -9.07
C ALA A 133 1.63 4.89 -9.13
N ALA A 134 2.44 5.49 -10.01
CA ALA A 134 2.44 6.93 -10.24
C ALA A 134 1.07 7.43 -10.69
N LYS A 135 0.44 6.76 -11.65
CA LYS A 135 -0.90 7.10 -12.10
C LYS A 135 -1.93 7.01 -10.96
N MET A 136 -1.88 5.94 -10.16
CA MET A 136 -2.78 5.79 -9.01
C MET A 136 -2.64 6.95 -8.02
N LEU A 137 -1.42 7.38 -7.72
CA LEU A 137 -1.16 8.49 -6.79
C LEU A 137 -1.56 9.84 -7.37
N LEU A 138 -1.27 10.12 -8.65
CA LEU A 138 -1.73 11.34 -9.31
C LEU A 138 -3.26 11.48 -9.29
N VAL A 139 -3.99 10.40 -9.55
CA VAL A 139 -5.46 10.43 -9.47
C VAL A 139 -5.92 10.56 -8.01
N TYR A 140 -5.21 9.95 -7.07
CA TYR A 140 -5.48 10.15 -5.64
C TYR A 140 -5.35 11.62 -5.24
N SER A 141 -4.35 12.37 -5.74
CA SER A 141 -4.17 13.80 -5.48
C SER A 141 -5.18 14.71 -6.18
N GLY A 142 -6.04 14.14 -7.02
CA GLY A 142 -7.11 14.89 -7.68
C GLY A 142 -6.87 15.20 -9.16
N VAL A 143 -5.81 14.65 -9.75
CA VAL A 143 -5.59 14.77 -11.20
C VAL A 143 -6.68 14.03 -11.95
N ASP A 144 -7.40 14.73 -12.83
CA ASP A 144 -8.35 14.10 -13.75
C ASP A 144 -7.59 13.30 -14.83
N ALA A 145 -7.78 11.98 -14.80
CA ALA A 145 -7.04 11.06 -15.66
C ALA A 145 -7.34 11.27 -17.16
N ALA A 146 -8.56 11.65 -17.51
CA ALA A 146 -8.95 11.86 -18.91
C ALA A 146 -8.43 13.21 -19.43
N GLN A 147 -8.65 14.29 -18.67
CA GLN A 147 -8.21 15.64 -19.05
C GLN A 147 -6.69 15.77 -19.09
N SER A 148 -5.98 15.05 -18.22
CA SER A 148 -4.51 15.07 -18.14
C SER A 148 -3.86 14.02 -19.07
N GLY A 149 -4.64 13.35 -19.91
CA GLY A 149 -4.12 12.35 -20.86
C GLY A 149 -3.50 11.12 -20.20
N LEU A 150 -3.93 10.78 -18.96
CA LEU A 150 -3.50 9.57 -18.26
C LEU A 150 -4.27 8.32 -18.72
N THR A 151 -4.96 8.43 -19.85
CA THR A 151 -5.67 7.37 -20.57
C THR A 151 -5.26 7.36 -22.04
N GLY A 152 -5.60 6.29 -22.80
CA GLY A 152 -5.25 6.17 -24.20
C GLY A 152 -3.76 5.91 -24.44
N ALA A 153 -3.29 6.09 -25.69
CA ALA A 153 -1.96 5.62 -26.13
C ALA A 153 -0.77 6.31 -25.44
N GLN A 154 -0.93 7.55 -25.01
CA GLN A 154 0.16 8.35 -24.42
C GLN A 154 0.14 8.35 -22.89
N TRP A 155 -0.74 7.58 -22.25
CA TRP A 155 -0.95 7.63 -20.81
C TRP A 155 0.34 7.47 -19.99
N ARG A 156 1.25 6.60 -20.43
CA ARG A 156 2.51 6.33 -19.71
C ARG A 156 3.44 7.54 -19.72
N ALA A 157 3.67 8.11 -20.89
CA ALA A 157 4.52 9.29 -21.05
C ALA A 157 3.95 10.49 -20.25
N ASN A 158 2.65 10.70 -20.35
CA ASN A 158 1.97 11.79 -19.62
C ASN A 158 2.01 11.56 -18.11
N THR A 159 1.79 10.32 -17.65
CA THR A 159 1.90 9.98 -16.22
C THR A 159 3.29 10.28 -15.69
N MET A 160 4.34 9.81 -16.38
CA MET A 160 5.70 10.01 -15.90
C MET A 160 6.11 11.48 -15.92
N LYS A 161 5.68 12.23 -16.94
CA LYS A 161 5.91 13.68 -17.00
C LYS A 161 5.27 14.41 -15.82
N LEU A 162 4.00 14.14 -15.51
CA LEU A 162 3.32 14.75 -14.37
C LEU A 162 3.93 14.32 -13.04
N ALA A 163 4.22 13.03 -12.87
CA ALA A 163 4.83 12.49 -11.66
C ALA A 163 6.21 13.12 -11.38
N ASP A 164 6.98 13.42 -12.41
CA ASP A 164 8.25 14.13 -12.26
C ASP A 164 8.03 15.60 -11.87
N GLN A 165 7.11 16.29 -12.55
CA GLN A 165 6.76 17.68 -12.26
C GLN A 165 6.25 17.89 -10.83
N ASP A 166 5.46 16.95 -10.32
CA ASP A 166 4.89 16.99 -8.97
C ASP A 166 5.85 16.43 -7.91
N GLY A 167 7.08 16.07 -8.32
CA GLY A 167 8.10 15.55 -7.39
C GLY A 167 7.79 14.16 -6.83
N LEU A 168 6.79 13.46 -7.37
CA LEU A 168 6.36 12.14 -6.93
C LEU A 168 7.46 11.08 -7.06
N LEU A 169 8.38 11.27 -8.01
CA LEU A 169 9.49 10.35 -8.31
C LEU A 169 10.78 10.68 -7.56
N LYS A 170 10.79 11.71 -6.73
CA LYS A 170 12.01 12.10 -6.00
C LYS A 170 12.50 10.99 -5.07
N GLY A 171 13.75 10.54 -5.27
CA GLY A 171 14.33 9.45 -4.48
C GLY A 171 13.82 8.05 -4.85
N VAL A 172 13.16 7.90 -5.98
CA VAL A 172 12.67 6.61 -6.51
C VAL A 172 13.65 6.09 -7.55
N GLU A 173 14.40 5.05 -7.20
CA GLU A 173 15.37 4.38 -8.08
C GLU A 173 14.78 3.08 -8.63
N ALA A 174 13.71 3.20 -9.42
CA ALA A 174 13.01 2.06 -10.01
C ALA A 174 12.74 2.31 -11.49
N ASP A 175 12.85 1.25 -12.30
CA ASP A 175 12.47 1.29 -13.72
C ASP A 175 10.96 1.55 -13.84
N ILE A 176 10.58 2.37 -14.80
CA ILE A 176 9.19 2.81 -14.99
C ILE A 176 8.22 1.67 -15.28
N ASP A 177 8.69 0.63 -15.93
CA ASP A 177 7.91 -0.52 -16.39
C ASP A 177 8.14 -1.78 -15.57
N ALA A 178 9.13 -1.75 -14.66
CA ALA A 178 9.41 -2.86 -13.78
C ALA A 178 8.42 -2.92 -12.61
N PRO A 179 8.25 -4.11 -12.00
CA PRO A 179 7.58 -4.28 -10.72
C PRO A 179 8.18 -3.35 -9.65
N LEU A 180 7.33 -2.57 -9.00
CA LEU A 180 7.74 -1.56 -8.04
C LEU A 180 8.17 -2.19 -6.71
N PRO A 181 9.42 -1.98 -6.25
CA PRO A 181 9.87 -2.40 -4.92
C PRO A 181 9.12 -1.65 -3.81
N ARG A 182 8.87 -2.34 -2.70
CA ARG A 182 8.09 -1.83 -1.56
C ARG A 182 8.66 -0.55 -0.97
N GLN A 183 9.96 -0.41 -0.88
CA GLN A 183 10.59 0.82 -0.40
C GLN A 183 10.30 2.02 -1.31
N TYR A 184 10.28 1.83 -2.61
CA TYR A 184 9.98 2.92 -3.55
C TYR A 184 8.48 3.20 -3.66
N ALA A 185 7.61 2.21 -3.44
CA ALA A 185 6.18 2.47 -3.24
C ALA A 185 5.96 3.37 -2.00
N ALA A 186 6.66 3.08 -0.90
CA ALA A 186 6.65 3.92 0.29
C ALA A 186 7.18 5.33 0.00
N GLN A 187 8.31 5.45 -0.71
CA GLN A 187 8.88 6.75 -1.10
C GLN A 187 7.88 7.59 -1.91
N MET A 188 7.23 6.98 -2.92
CA MET A 188 6.23 7.68 -3.74
C MET A 188 5.03 8.18 -2.90
N ILE A 189 4.50 7.34 -1.99
CA ILE A 189 3.40 7.72 -1.12
C ILE A 189 3.82 8.85 -0.16
N TYR A 190 5.05 8.81 0.36
CA TYR A 190 5.59 9.87 1.19
C TYR A 190 5.74 11.20 0.43
N ASN A 191 6.23 11.14 -0.82
CA ASN A 191 6.35 12.31 -1.68
C ASN A 191 4.98 12.95 -1.95
N GLU A 192 3.94 12.12 -2.19
CA GLU A 192 2.57 12.56 -2.38
C GLU A 192 2.04 13.31 -1.16
N LEU A 193 2.30 12.81 0.05
CA LEU A 193 1.93 13.50 1.30
C LEU A 193 2.62 14.85 1.45
N ALA A 194 3.88 14.95 1.05
CA ALA A 194 4.65 16.19 1.16
C ALA A 194 4.21 17.25 0.14
N TYR A 195 3.65 16.83 -1.00
CA TYR A 195 3.15 17.73 -2.04
C TYR A 195 1.73 18.25 -1.73
N SER A 196 0.95 17.45 -1.00
CA SER A 196 -0.44 17.78 -0.64
C SER A 196 -0.57 18.72 0.57
N LEU A 197 0.56 19.15 1.18
CA LEU A 197 0.65 20.11 2.28
C LEU A 197 1.02 21.49 1.77
#